data_82b42fde091974dff8a3b14aea6cb139
#
_entry.id   82b42fde091974dff8a3b14aea6cb139
#
_cell.length_a   1.000
_cell.length_b   1.000
_cell.length_c   1.000
_cell.angle_alpha   90.00
_cell.angle_beta   90.00
_cell.angle_gamma   90.00
#
_symmetry.space_group_name_H-M   'P 1'
#
loop_
_entity.id
_entity.type
_entity.pdbx_description
1 polymer ?
#
loop_
_entity_poly.entity_id
_entity_poly.type
_entity_poly.pdbx_seq_one_letter_code
_entity_poly.pdbx_strand_id
1 'polypeptide(L)'
;MAPILDVKNLVKKYKSVEAVNGASFRVEKGVCFGLLGPNGAGKTTTIEVIEDVIAPTSGEILYKGQPRTPAFKDEVGIQFQTTSLLSFLTVRETLVTFQSLYHQAADIDLLVEMCQLDDFQHQYNDKISGGQRQRFLLAMALINQPELLFLDEPSTGLDPQARRNLWDLIQQIKQEGKTIILTTHYMEEAQSLCDEIAIMDYGKIIARGTPRELIKQYSPEITVILPVGNFGQDLENLPLAYRTVNGNIEIKTNDVNSCLDLLISRSVDLSDLTVRSPSLESVFLNLTGRQLRD
;
A
#
# COMPACT_ATOMS: atom_id res chain seq x y z
N MET A 1 10.88 -15.70 16.83
CA MET A 1 11.37 -16.24 15.55
C MET A 1 12.19 -15.14 14.87
N ALA A 2 13.13 -15.49 13.99
CA ALA A 2 13.82 -14.44 13.21
C ALA A 2 12.86 -13.86 12.17
N PRO A 3 12.90 -12.53 11.90
CA PRO A 3 12.11 -11.94 10.85
C PRO A 3 12.49 -12.54 9.49
N ILE A 4 11.54 -12.58 8.54
CA ILE A 4 11.83 -13.04 7.18
C ILE A 4 12.75 -12.06 6.45
N LEU A 5 12.60 -10.76 6.74
CA LEU A 5 13.44 -9.70 6.20
C LEU A 5 13.84 -8.73 7.32
N ASP A 6 15.15 -8.40 7.39
CA ASP A 6 15.70 -7.37 8.30
C ASP A 6 16.54 -6.39 7.48
N VAL A 7 16.08 -5.15 7.38
CA VAL A 7 16.74 -4.05 6.67
C VAL A 7 17.34 -3.10 7.69
N LYS A 8 18.66 -2.83 7.59
CA LYS A 8 19.38 -2.04 8.57
C LYS A 8 20.16 -0.90 7.91
N ASN A 9 19.83 0.32 8.27
CA ASN A 9 20.50 1.55 7.83
C ASN A 9 20.72 1.61 6.31
N LEU A 10 19.72 1.20 5.55
CA LEU A 10 19.80 1.13 4.10
C LEU A 10 19.95 2.52 3.51
N VAL A 11 20.99 2.70 2.68
CA VAL A 11 21.26 3.93 1.94
C VAL A 11 21.41 3.62 0.45
N LYS A 12 20.76 4.43 -0.38
CA LYS A 12 20.97 4.44 -1.83
C LYS A 12 21.11 5.86 -2.33
N LYS A 13 22.26 6.13 -2.96
CA LYS A 13 22.59 7.43 -3.56
C LYS A 13 22.76 7.29 -5.06
N TYR A 14 22.20 8.24 -5.81
CA TYR A 14 22.41 8.44 -7.23
C TYR A 14 23.04 9.82 -7.44
N LYS A 15 24.29 9.88 -7.84
CA LYS A 15 25.03 11.15 -8.04
C LYS A 15 24.73 12.19 -6.95
N SER A 16 23.72 13.06 -7.16
CA SER A 16 23.34 14.15 -6.26
C SER A 16 22.08 13.86 -5.43
N VAL A 17 21.39 12.73 -5.66
CA VAL A 17 20.14 12.39 -4.98
C VAL A 17 20.34 11.22 -4.04
N GLU A 18 20.01 11.40 -2.77
CA GLU A 18 19.95 10.35 -1.77
C GLU A 18 18.51 9.81 -1.73
N ALA A 19 18.24 8.78 -2.55
CA ALA A 19 16.89 8.23 -2.72
C ALA A 19 16.44 7.43 -1.49
N VAL A 20 17.38 6.78 -0.78
CA VAL A 20 17.15 6.10 0.50
C VAL A 20 18.19 6.56 1.48
N ASN A 21 17.77 7.00 2.67
CA ASN A 21 18.63 7.66 3.65
C ASN A 21 18.47 7.02 5.04
N GLY A 22 19.09 5.87 5.23
CA GLY A 22 19.14 5.17 6.53
C GLY A 22 17.87 4.42 6.88
N ALA A 23 17.10 3.93 5.90
CA ALA A 23 15.90 3.18 6.15
C ALA A 23 16.19 1.88 6.92
N SER A 24 15.44 1.62 8.00
CA SER A 24 15.58 0.42 8.84
C SER A 24 14.21 -0.10 9.23
N PHE A 25 13.95 -1.39 8.95
CA PHE A 25 12.69 -2.06 9.33
C PHE A 25 12.85 -3.58 9.26
N ARG A 26 11.90 -4.28 9.89
CA ARG A 26 11.82 -5.74 9.89
C ARG A 26 10.45 -6.17 9.41
N VAL A 27 10.40 -7.31 8.76
CA VAL A 27 9.14 -7.92 8.32
C VAL A 27 9.08 -9.33 8.90
N GLU A 28 8.05 -9.58 9.69
CA GLU A 28 7.82 -10.91 10.26
C GLU A 28 7.19 -11.85 9.22
N LYS A 29 7.35 -13.16 9.40
CA LYS A 29 6.77 -14.16 8.49
C LYS A 29 5.24 -14.15 8.57
N GLY A 30 4.57 -14.21 7.41
CA GLY A 30 3.11 -14.24 7.29
C GLY A 30 2.44 -12.88 7.45
N VAL A 31 3.21 -11.80 7.50
CA VAL A 31 2.71 -10.42 7.61
C VAL A 31 2.63 -9.76 6.24
N CYS A 32 1.59 -8.98 6.01
CA CYS A 32 1.55 -8.00 4.92
C CYS A 32 2.10 -6.67 5.44
N PHE A 33 3.30 -6.29 4.96
CA PHE A 33 3.98 -5.06 5.33
C PHE A 33 3.84 -4.02 4.22
N GLY A 34 3.29 -2.84 4.55
CA GLY A 34 3.12 -1.72 3.62
C GLY A 34 4.24 -0.71 3.72
N LEU A 35 4.86 -0.37 2.59
CA LEU A 35 5.74 0.80 2.48
C LEU A 35 4.98 1.93 1.79
N LEU A 36 4.51 2.88 2.58
CA LEU A 36 3.62 3.95 2.18
C LEU A 36 4.38 5.27 2.04
N GLY A 37 4.02 6.10 1.09
CA GLY A 37 4.66 7.42 0.93
C GLY A 37 4.33 8.08 -0.40
N PRO A 38 4.61 9.38 -0.56
CA PRO A 38 4.35 10.09 -1.80
C PRO A 38 5.28 9.61 -2.93
N ASN A 39 4.97 10.02 -4.16
CA ASN A 39 5.88 9.84 -5.27
C ASN A 39 7.21 10.54 -5.00
N GLY A 40 8.32 9.83 -5.27
CA GLY A 40 9.68 10.30 -4.96
C GLY A 40 10.11 10.14 -3.50
N ALA A 41 9.32 9.51 -2.61
CA ALA A 41 9.72 9.22 -1.24
C ALA A 41 10.86 8.20 -1.11
N GLY A 42 11.14 7.42 -2.16
CA GLY A 42 12.18 6.39 -2.17
C GLY A 42 11.64 4.96 -2.04
N LYS A 43 10.32 4.74 -2.10
CA LYS A 43 9.67 3.42 -1.96
C LYS A 43 10.20 2.41 -2.97
N THR A 44 10.01 2.66 -4.27
CA THR A 44 10.46 1.78 -5.36
C THR A 44 11.96 1.52 -5.27
N THR A 45 12.78 2.56 -5.05
CA THR A 45 14.23 2.38 -4.86
C THR A 45 14.57 1.49 -3.67
N THR A 46 13.83 1.62 -2.56
CA THR A 46 14.01 0.76 -1.38
C THR A 46 13.71 -0.69 -1.72
N ILE A 47 12.59 -0.94 -2.42
CA ILE A 47 12.19 -2.28 -2.82
C ILE A 47 13.17 -2.88 -3.84
N GLU A 48 13.55 -2.16 -4.89
CA GLU A 48 14.54 -2.61 -5.88
C GLU A 48 15.88 -3.01 -5.25
N VAL A 49 16.32 -2.29 -4.20
CA VAL A 49 17.52 -2.68 -3.44
C VAL A 49 17.27 -3.95 -2.64
N ILE A 50 16.09 -4.12 -2.03
CA ILE A 50 15.76 -5.32 -1.26
C ILE A 50 15.60 -6.55 -2.17
N GLU A 51 15.02 -6.38 -3.34
CA GLU A 51 14.87 -7.40 -4.38
C GLU A 51 16.18 -7.83 -5.04
N ASP A 52 17.29 -7.17 -4.72
CA ASP A 52 18.60 -7.37 -5.35
C ASP A 52 18.63 -7.03 -6.86
N VAL A 53 17.77 -6.11 -7.29
CA VAL A 53 17.76 -5.53 -8.65
C VAL A 53 18.85 -4.49 -8.77
N ILE A 54 19.04 -3.65 -7.74
CA ILE A 54 20.08 -2.65 -7.65
C ILE A 54 20.89 -2.79 -6.35
N ALA A 55 22.19 -2.54 -6.43
CA ALA A 55 23.04 -2.61 -5.24
C ALA A 55 22.81 -1.42 -4.29
N PRO A 56 22.82 -1.61 -2.95
CA PRO A 56 22.82 -0.50 -1.99
C PRO A 56 24.12 0.30 -2.05
N THR A 57 24.08 1.55 -1.61
CA THR A 57 25.30 2.33 -1.35
C THR A 57 25.94 1.92 -0.02
N SER A 58 25.11 1.68 1.00
CA SER A 58 25.49 1.11 2.29
C SER A 58 24.27 0.55 3.01
N GLY A 59 24.49 -0.12 4.14
CA GLY A 59 23.47 -0.79 4.92
C GLY A 59 23.51 -2.31 4.74
N GLU A 60 22.67 -3.00 5.49
CA GLU A 60 22.60 -4.46 5.50
C GLU A 60 21.17 -4.93 5.24
N ILE A 61 21.03 -5.98 4.45
CA ILE A 61 19.75 -6.65 4.19
C ILE A 61 19.92 -8.13 4.49
N LEU A 62 19.17 -8.61 5.48
CA LEU A 62 19.17 -10.02 5.86
C LEU A 62 17.84 -10.66 5.46
N TYR A 63 17.90 -11.78 4.78
CA TYR A 63 16.78 -12.64 4.48
C TYR A 63 16.87 -13.92 5.32
N LYS A 64 15.81 -14.23 6.07
CA LYS A 64 15.80 -15.35 7.04
C LYS A 64 17.01 -15.32 7.99
N GLY A 65 17.44 -14.12 8.40
CA GLY A 65 18.56 -13.89 9.31
C GLY A 65 19.96 -14.03 8.70
N GLN A 66 20.09 -14.23 7.39
CA GLN A 66 21.36 -14.36 6.66
C GLN A 66 21.46 -13.32 5.55
N PRO A 67 22.66 -12.90 5.15
CA PRO A 67 22.85 -12.11 3.93
C PRO A 67 22.23 -12.83 2.72
N ARG A 68 21.65 -12.05 1.80
CA ARG A 68 21.06 -12.62 0.59
C ARG A 68 22.12 -13.39 -0.22
N THR A 69 21.73 -14.54 -0.71
CA THR A 69 22.51 -15.39 -1.62
C THR A 69 21.85 -15.41 -2.99
N PRO A 70 22.47 -15.96 -4.04
CA PRO A 70 21.81 -16.12 -5.33
C PRO A 70 20.47 -16.87 -5.27
N ALA A 71 20.30 -17.82 -4.32
CA ALA A 71 19.06 -18.57 -4.09
C ALA A 71 17.91 -17.65 -3.62
N PHE A 72 18.17 -16.46 -3.09
CA PHE A 72 17.14 -15.48 -2.71
C PHE A 72 16.17 -15.22 -3.88
N LYS A 73 16.70 -15.08 -5.11
CA LYS A 73 15.88 -14.76 -6.30
C LYS A 73 14.93 -15.91 -6.69
N ASP A 74 15.26 -17.13 -6.31
CA ASP A 74 14.40 -18.32 -6.55
C ASP A 74 13.33 -18.47 -5.47
N GLU A 75 13.53 -17.86 -4.30
CA GLU A 75 12.62 -17.95 -3.14
C GLU A 75 11.64 -16.80 -3.01
N VAL A 76 11.79 -15.72 -3.79
CA VAL A 76 10.93 -14.55 -3.74
C VAL A 76 10.12 -14.38 -5.03
N GLY A 77 8.91 -13.87 -4.89
CA GLY A 77 8.07 -13.47 -6.02
C GLY A 77 8.08 -11.96 -6.15
N ILE A 78 8.12 -11.44 -7.38
CA ILE A 78 8.18 -10.01 -7.61
C ILE A 78 7.15 -9.63 -8.67
N GLN A 79 6.26 -8.72 -8.32
CA GLN A 79 5.41 -8.00 -9.27
C GLN A 79 5.93 -6.57 -9.39
N PHE A 80 6.62 -6.28 -10.48
CA PHE A 80 7.12 -4.94 -10.77
C PHE A 80 5.98 -4.00 -11.18
N GLN A 81 6.14 -2.71 -10.91
CA GLN A 81 5.21 -1.66 -11.33
C GLN A 81 4.98 -1.66 -12.84
N THR A 82 6.05 -1.87 -13.62
CA THR A 82 5.97 -2.01 -15.08
C THR A 82 6.67 -3.27 -15.53
N THR A 83 5.97 -4.10 -16.29
CA THR A 83 6.50 -5.33 -16.87
C THR A 83 6.16 -5.37 -18.35
N SER A 84 7.18 -5.53 -19.20
CA SER A 84 6.96 -5.77 -20.64
C SER A 84 6.68 -7.24 -20.87
N LEU A 85 5.49 -7.54 -21.37
CA LEU A 85 5.06 -8.90 -21.71
C LEU A 85 5.25 -9.16 -23.19
N LEU A 86 5.51 -10.42 -23.56
CA LEU A 86 5.64 -10.84 -24.95
C LEU A 86 4.25 -10.86 -25.59
N SER A 87 3.99 -9.92 -26.50
CA SER A 87 2.66 -9.70 -27.09
C SER A 87 2.15 -10.87 -27.95
N PHE A 88 3.06 -11.71 -28.43
CA PHE A 88 2.76 -12.88 -29.28
C PHE A 88 2.46 -14.16 -28.48
N LEU A 89 2.52 -14.13 -27.16
CA LEU A 89 2.12 -15.22 -26.29
C LEU A 89 0.78 -14.93 -25.64
N THR A 90 0.01 -15.97 -25.41
CA THR A 90 -1.17 -15.93 -24.53
C THR A 90 -0.76 -15.85 -23.06
N VAL A 91 -1.68 -15.50 -22.18
CA VAL A 91 -1.48 -15.52 -20.73
C VAL A 91 -0.99 -16.87 -20.27
N ARG A 92 -1.66 -17.96 -20.69
CA ARG A 92 -1.29 -19.34 -20.31
C ARG A 92 0.08 -19.76 -20.85
N GLU A 93 0.37 -19.47 -22.11
CA GLU A 93 1.69 -19.77 -22.69
C GLU A 93 2.81 -19.05 -21.97
N THR A 94 2.56 -17.80 -21.54
CA THR A 94 3.55 -17.06 -20.76
C THR A 94 3.77 -17.71 -19.40
N LEU A 95 2.71 -18.12 -18.67
CA LEU A 95 2.84 -18.80 -17.38
C LEU A 95 3.64 -20.10 -17.53
N VAL A 96 3.34 -20.93 -18.55
CA VAL A 96 4.08 -22.18 -18.84
C VAL A 96 5.54 -21.89 -19.17
N THR A 97 5.81 -20.85 -19.95
CA THR A 97 7.18 -20.45 -20.30
C THR A 97 7.98 -20.06 -19.06
N PHE A 98 7.41 -19.23 -18.19
CA PHE A 98 8.09 -18.83 -16.96
C PHE A 98 8.18 -19.96 -15.95
N GLN A 99 7.18 -20.86 -15.86
CA GLN A 99 7.23 -22.05 -15.03
C GLN A 99 8.46 -22.90 -15.35
N SER A 100 8.82 -23.03 -16.64
CA SER A 100 9.97 -23.84 -17.08
C SER A 100 11.33 -23.32 -16.62
N LEU A 101 11.39 -22.08 -16.14
CA LEU A 101 12.63 -21.47 -15.62
C LEU A 101 12.94 -21.85 -14.17
N TYR A 102 11.98 -22.41 -13.45
CA TYR A 102 12.12 -22.76 -12.04
C TYR A 102 12.19 -24.28 -11.82
N HIS A 103 13.02 -24.71 -10.90
CA HIS A 103 13.10 -26.12 -10.49
C HIS A 103 11.88 -26.59 -9.71
N GLN A 104 11.32 -25.71 -8.90
CA GLN A 104 10.07 -25.92 -8.19
C GLN A 104 9.11 -24.82 -8.59
N ALA A 105 7.98 -25.20 -9.17
CA ALA A 105 7.00 -24.25 -9.65
C ALA A 105 5.59 -24.71 -9.28
N ALA A 106 4.68 -23.76 -9.19
CA ALA A 106 3.27 -24.01 -8.97
C ALA A 106 2.64 -24.70 -10.18
N ASP A 107 1.57 -25.44 -9.94
CA ASP A 107 0.70 -25.93 -11.00
C ASP A 107 0.00 -24.75 -11.68
N ILE A 108 0.04 -24.71 -13.01
CA ILE A 108 -0.54 -23.61 -13.79
C ILE A 108 -2.06 -23.54 -13.65
N ASP A 109 -2.73 -24.69 -13.56
CA ASP A 109 -4.19 -24.70 -13.43
C ASP A 109 -4.61 -24.15 -12.05
N LEU A 110 -3.86 -24.45 -11.00
CA LEU A 110 -4.07 -23.85 -9.68
C LEU A 110 -3.82 -22.34 -9.68
N LEU A 111 -2.80 -21.85 -10.39
CA LEU A 111 -2.54 -20.41 -10.53
C LEU A 111 -3.64 -19.71 -11.33
N VAL A 112 -4.13 -20.34 -12.38
CA VAL A 112 -5.24 -19.83 -13.20
C VAL A 112 -6.48 -19.69 -12.34
N GLU A 113 -6.85 -20.68 -11.57
CA GLU A 113 -7.99 -20.66 -10.66
C GLU A 113 -7.80 -19.62 -9.55
N MET A 114 -6.68 -19.68 -8.82
CA MET A 114 -6.37 -18.77 -7.71
C MET A 114 -6.42 -17.30 -8.14
N CYS A 115 -5.79 -16.97 -9.29
CA CYS A 115 -5.72 -15.61 -9.79
C CYS A 115 -6.88 -15.21 -10.72
N GLN A 116 -7.90 -16.10 -10.84
CA GLN A 116 -9.12 -15.86 -11.64
C GLN A 116 -8.79 -15.48 -13.09
N LEU A 117 -7.96 -16.29 -13.75
CA LEU A 117 -7.51 -16.04 -15.13
C LEU A 117 -8.34 -16.82 -16.17
N ASP A 118 -9.31 -17.65 -15.76
CA ASP A 118 -10.05 -18.61 -16.60
C ASP A 118 -10.60 -17.97 -17.88
N ASP A 119 -11.26 -16.81 -17.73
CA ASP A 119 -11.96 -16.14 -18.83
C ASP A 119 -11.01 -15.58 -19.91
N PHE A 120 -9.72 -15.40 -19.60
CA PHE A 120 -8.78 -14.74 -20.49
C PHE A 120 -7.42 -15.42 -20.63
N GLN A 121 -7.21 -16.61 -20.03
CA GLN A 121 -5.93 -17.33 -20.11
C GLN A 121 -5.47 -17.65 -21.54
N HIS A 122 -6.40 -17.71 -22.49
CA HIS A 122 -6.13 -17.96 -23.90
C HIS A 122 -6.04 -16.67 -24.75
N GLN A 123 -6.20 -15.50 -24.13
CA GLN A 123 -6.00 -14.22 -24.82
C GLN A 123 -4.52 -13.85 -24.88
N TYR A 124 -4.12 -13.14 -25.93
CA TYR A 124 -2.78 -12.60 -26.04
C TYR A 124 -2.52 -11.51 -24.98
N ASN A 125 -1.28 -11.41 -24.53
CA ASN A 125 -0.89 -10.49 -23.44
C ASN A 125 -1.17 -9.02 -23.73
N ASP A 126 -1.24 -8.62 -25.00
CA ASP A 126 -1.55 -7.25 -25.44
C ASP A 126 -3.06 -6.97 -25.56
N LYS A 127 -3.91 -7.98 -25.36
CA LYS A 127 -5.37 -7.89 -25.51
C LYS A 127 -6.13 -7.88 -24.20
N ILE A 128 -5.44 -8.11 -23.08
CA ILE A 128 -6.07 -8.15 -21.76
C ILE A 128 -6.25 -6.75 -21.17
N SER A 129 -7.29 -6.55 -20.37
CA SER A 129 -7.55 -5.29 -19.67
C SER A 129 -6.52 -5.01 -18.56
N GLY A 130 -6.47 -3.77 -18.02
CA GLY A 130 -5.58 -3.41 -16.92
C GLY A 130 -5.78 -4.30 -15.69
N GLY A 131 -7.02 -4.56 -15.27
CA GLY A 131 -7.32 -5.43 -14.13
C GLY A 131 -6.94 -6.90 -14.38
N GLN A 132 -7.19 -7.40 -15.60
CA GLN A 132 -6.74 -8.72 -16.01
C GLN A 132 -5.20 -8.83 -15.98
N ARG A 133 -4.53 -7.77 -16.46
CA ARG A 133 -3.07 -7.70 -16.45
C ARG A 133 -2.49 -7.77 -15.04
N GLN A 134 -3.06 -7.05 -14.07
CA GLN A 134 -2.55 -7.08 -12.69
C GLN A 134 -2.74 -8.46 -12.05
N ARG A 135 -3.88 -9.12 -12.26
CA ARG A 135 -4.09 -10.51 -11.79
C ARG A 135 -3.11 -11.50 -12.43
N PHE A 136 -2.83 -11.32 -13.71
CA PHE A 136 -1.86 -12.13 -14.43
C PHE A 136 -0.42 -11.89 -13.92
N LEU A 137 -0.01 -10.63 -13.69
CA LEU A 137 1.32 -10.31 -13.13
C LEU A 137 1.47 -10.87 -11.71
N LEU A 138 0.40 -10.87 -10.91
CA LEU A 138 0.39 -11.51 -9.60
C LEU A 138 0.56 -13.04 -9.72
N ALA A 139 -0.12 -13.69 -10.66
CA ALA A 139 0.07 -15.11 -10.94
C ALA A 139 1.52 -15.41 -11.34
N MET A 140 2.12 -14.59 -12.19
CA MET A 140 3.54 -14.73 -12.56
C MET A 140 4.47 -14.63 -11.35
N ALA A 141 4.20 -13.72 -10.42
CA ALA A 141 4.99 -13.57 -9.20
C ALA A 141 4.81 -14.75 -8.22
N LEU A 142 3.81 -15.60 -8.42
CA LEU A 142 3.53 -16.77 -7.59
C LEU A 142 4.06 -18.09 -8.20
N ILE A 143 4.58 -18.08 -9.42
CA ILE A 143 5.01 -19.29 -10.15
C ILE A 143 6.01 -20.14 -9.35
N ASN A 144 6.99 -19.50 -8.71
CA ASN A 144 8.02 -20.18 -7.92
C ASN A 144 7.59 -20.52 -6.48
N GLN A 145 6.31 -20.42 -6.15
CA GLN A 145 5.76 -20.67 -4.81
C GLN A 145 6.48 -19.89 -3.68
N PRO A 146 6.68 -18.58 -3.81
CA PRO A 146 7.52 -17.82 -2.90
C PRO A 146 7.00 -17.81 -1.47
N GLU A 147 7.91 -17.70 -0.48
CA GLU A 147 7.55 -17.38 0.90
C GLU A 147 7.39 -15.87 1.11
N LEU A 148 8.08 -15.04 0.31
CA LEU A 148 8.06 -13.59 0.34
C LEU A 148 7.70 -13.04 -1.04
N LEU A 149 6.64 -12.24 -1.08
CA LEU A 149 6.10 -11.62 -2.29
C LEU A 149 6.27 -10.11 -2.23
N PHE A 150 6.83 -9.52 -3.27
CA PHE A 150 6.93 -8.08 -3.45
C PHE A 150 5.89 -7.62 -4.46
N LEU A 151 5.09 -6.60 -4.10
CA LEU A 151 4.07 -6.00 -4.94
C LEU A 151 4.32 -4.49 -5.03
N ASP A 152 4.88 -4.04 -6.15
CA ASP A 152 5.16 -2.61 -6.35
C ASP A 152 3.96 -1.92 -7.01
N GLU A 153 3.21 -1.15 -6.22
CA GLU A 153 2.00 -0.41 -6.62
C GLU A 153 0.98 -1.24 -7.43
N PRO A 154 0.53 -2.41 -6.93
CA PRO A 154 -0.19 -3.40 -7.73
C PRO A 154 -1.56 -2.93 -8.23
N SER A 155 -2.19 -1.96 -7.57
CA SER A 155 -3.53 -1.48 -7.95
C SER A 155 -3.53 -0.14 -8.69
N THR A 156 -2.35 0.37 -9.06
CA THR A 156 -2.24 1.65 -9.78
C THR A 156 -2.90 1.57 -11.15
N GLY A 157 -3.73 2.57 -11.47
CA GLY A 157 -4.44 2.67 -12.75
C GLY A 157 -5.67 1.75 -12.89
N LEU A 158 -6.08 1.06 -11.83
CA LEU A 158 -7.28 0.23 -11.83
C LEU A 158 -8.52 1.05 -11.47
N ASP A 159 -9.64 0.68 -12.10
CA ASP A 159 -10.95 1.14 -11.65
C ASP A 159 -11.29 0.60 -10.24
N PRO A 160 -12.26 1.18 -9.52
CA PRO A 160 -12.58 0.79 -8.15
C PRO A 160 -12.98 -0.68 -7.99
N GLN A 161 -13.65 -1.29 -8.99
CA GLN A 161 -14.06 -2.68 -8.90
C GLN A 161 -12.88 -3.64 -9.12
N ALA A 162 -12.05 -3.38 -10.14
CA ALA A 162 -10.86 -4.17 -10.41
C ALA A 162 -9.88 -4.11 -9.23
N ARG A 163 -9.76 -2.93 -8.59
CA ARG A 163 -8.94 -2.73 -7.39
C ARG A 163 -9.43 -3.60 -6.22
N ARG A 164 -10.71 -3.60 -5.91
CA ARG A 164 -11.29 -4.44 -4.85
C ARG A 164 -11.04 -5.92 -5.11
N ASN A 165 -11.30 -6.38 -6.33
CA ASN A 165 -11.06 -7.77 -6.71
C ASN A 165 -9.58 -8.17 -6.52
N LEU A 166 -8.64 -7.28 -6.85
CA LEU A 166 -7.22 -7.52 -6.62
C LEU A 166 -6.87 -7.57 -5.12
N TRP A 167 -7.48 -6.71 -4.31
CA TRP A 167 -7.29 -6.73 -2.85
C TRP A 167 -7.79 -8.02 -2.22
N ASP A 168 -8.97 -8.50 -2.63
CA ASP A 168 -9.52 -9.78 -2.16
C ASP A 168 -8.57 -10.94 -2.48
N LEU A 169 -7.98 -10.93 -3.67
CA LEU A 169 -6.98 -11.91 -4.08
C LEU A 169 -5.70 -11.82 -3.24
N ILE A 170 -5.17 -10.63 -3.01
CA ILE A 170 -3.99 -10.44 -2.14
C ILE A 170 -4.28 -10.89 -0.71
N GLN A 171 -5.47 -10.63 -0.18
CA GLN A 171 -5.87 -11.13 1.14
C GLN A 171 -5.94 -12.64 1.20
N GLN A 172 -6.45 -13.31 0.17
CA GLN A 172 -6.47 -14.77 0.07
C GLN A 172 -5.05 -15.34 0.10
N ILE A 173 -4.13 -14.80 -0.71
CA ILE A 173 -2.71 -15.20 -0.74
C ILE A 173 -2.05 -15.02 0.64
N LYS A 174 -2.36 -13.93 1.34
CA LYS A 174 -1.91 -13.68 2.70
C LYS A 174 -2.44 -14.75 3.68
N GLN A 175 -3.72 -15.14 3.58
CA GLN A 175 -4.34 -16.17 4.42
C GLN A 175 -3.69 -17.55 4.22
N GLU A 176 -3.09 -17.81 3.07
CA GLU A 176 -2.27 -19.01 2.80
C GLU A 176 -0.89 -18.96 3.50
N GLY A 177 -0.62 -17.92 4.29
CA GLY A 177 0.60 -17.78 5.08
C GLY A 177 1.78 -17.15 4.33
N LYS A 178 1.57 -16.60 3.14
CA LYS A 178 2.61 -15.86 2.43
C LYS A 178 2.92 -14.55 3.14
N THR A 179 4.19 -14.16 3.10
CA THR A 179 4.61 -12.83 3.54
C THR A 179 4.58 -11.89 2.34
N ILE A 180 4.02 -10.69 2.52
CA ILE A 180 3.86 -9.73 1.44
C ILE A 180 4.51 -8.40 1.82
N ILE A 181 5.30 -7.84 0.93
CA ILE A 181 5.76 -6.45 1.01
C ILE A 181 5.08 -5.69 -0.12
N LEU A 182 4.29 -4.69 0.26
CA LEU A 182 3.46 -3.91 -0.65
C LEU A 182 3.92 -2.46 -0.65
N THR A 183 4.23 -1.89 -1.82
CA THR A 183 4.33 -0.43 -1.94
C THR A 183 3.01 0.12 -2.44
N THR A 184 2.62 1.26 -1.91
CA THR A 184 1.44 1.96 -2.40
C THR A 184 1.47 3.45 -2.01
N HIS A 185 0.75 4.23 -2.76
CA HIS A 185 0.36 5.60 -2.39
C HIS A 185 -1.14 5.69 -2.05
N TYR A 186 -1.90 4.59 -2.19
CA TYR A 186 -3.31 4.52 -1.80
C TYR A 186 -3.45 4.12 -0.33
N MET A 187 -3.96 5.05 0.49
CA MET A 187 -4.13 4.83 1.94
C MET A 187 -5.15 3.74 2.25
N GLU A 188 -6.22 3.64 1.45
CA GLU A 188 -7.24 2.62 1.60
C GLU A 188 -6.67 1.22 1.37
N GLU A 189 -5.77 1.06 0.38
CA GLU A 189 -5.08 -0.20 0.12
C GLU A 189 -4.24 -0.62 1.30
N ALA A 190 -3.38 0.30 1.79
CA ALA A 190 -2.55 0.03 2.96
C ALA A 190 -3.39 -0.30 4.21
N GLN A 191 -4.49 0.42 4.44
CA GLN A 191 -5.38 0.20 5.58
C GLN A 191 -6.12 -1.14 5.49
N SER A 192 -6.46 -1.59 4.27
CA SER A 192 -7.21 -2.83 4.02
C SER A 192 -6.32 -4.08 4.06
N LEU A 193 -5.11 -4.00 3.53
CA LEU A 193 -4.27 -5.18 3.29
C LEU A 193 -3.16 -5.36 4.33
N CYS A 194 -2.58 -4.25 4.83
CA CYS A 194 -1.37 -4.32 5.62
C CYS A 194 -1.64 -4.54 7.12
N ASP A 195 -0.87 -5.43 7.73
CA ASP A 195 -0.83 -5.62 9.17
C ASP A 195 0.05 -4.57 9.83
N GLU A 196 1.13 -4.19 9.16
CA GLU A 196 2.09 -3.19 9.59
C GLU A 196 2.45 -2.28 8.43
N ILE A 197 2.65 -1.00 8.72
CA ILE A 197 2.96 0.03 7.73
C ILE A 197 4.19 0.81 8.19
N ALA A 198 5.09 1.08 7.26
CA ALA A 198 6.11 2.11 7.38
C ALA A 198 5.78 3.26 6.43
N ILE A 199 5.68 4.47 6.98
CA ILE A 199 5.49 5.70 6.18
C ILE A 199 6.87 6.26 5.86
N MET A 200 7.14 6.44 4.57
CA MET A 200 8.40 6.92 4.06
C MET A 200 8.25 8.31 3.44
N ASP A 201 9.16 9.23 3.77
CA ASP A 201 9.28 10.53 3.10
C ASP A 201 10.77 10.93 3.03
N TYR A 202 11.17 11.55 1.91
CA TYR A 202 12.56 11.94 1.64
C TYR A 202 13.61 10.86 1.94
N GLY A 203 13.33 9.61 1.56
CA GLY A 203 14.24 8.48 1.75
C GLY A 203 14.29 7.93 3.18
N LYS A 204 13.48 8.43 4.12
CA LYS A 204 13.47 8.03 5.53
C LYS A 204 12.14 7.45 5.95
N ILE A 205 12.15 6.49 6.84
CA ILE A 205 10.95 6.05 7.54
C ILE A 205 10.65 7.05 8.65
N ILE A 206 9.49 7.73 8.55
CA ILE A 206 9.07 8.78 9.47
C ILE A 206 8.05 8.29 10.51
N ALA A 207 7.35 7.20 10.23
CA ALA A 207 6.45 6.53 11.18
C ALA A 207 6.33 5.05 10.83
N ARG A 208 6.06 4.20 11.84
CA ARG A 208 5.86 2.76 11.70
C ARG A 208 4.88 2.24 12.75
N GLY A 209 4.02 1.32 12.38
CA GLY A 209 3.06 0.66 13.26
C GLY A 209 1.92 0.00 12.49
N THR A 210 0.99 -0.60 13.19
CA THR A 210 -0.27 -1.05 12.58
C THR A 210 -1.09 0.16 12.11
N PRO A 211 -1.99 0.01 11.11
CA PRO A 211 -2.86 1.09 10.68
C PRO A 211 -3.59 1.78 11.86
N ARG A 212 -4.08 0.99 12.81
CA ARG A 212 -4.80 1.49 13.99
C ARG A 212 -3.91 2.29 14.94
N GLU A 213 -2.69 1.83 15.19
CA GLU A 213 -1.73 2.54 16.04
C GLU A 213 -1.33 3.88 15.43
N LEU A 214 -1.03 3.90 14.12
CA LEU A 214 -0.68 5.12 13.40
C LEU A 214 -1.83 6.14 13.45
N ILE A 215 -3.06 5.70 13.19
CA ILE A 215 -4.24 6.57 13.29
C ILE A 215 -4.40 7.13 14.69
N LYS A 216 -4.33 6.27 15.73
CA LYS A 216 -4.46 6.68 17.12
C LYS A 216 -3.38 7.66 17.56
N GLN A 217 -2.15 7.48 17.08
CA GLN A 217 -1.01 8.31 17.45
C GLN A 217 -0.98 9.67 16.75
N TYR A 218 -1.28 9.69 15.45
CA TYR A 218 -1.03 10.86 14.59
C TYR A 218 -2.30 11.57 14.12
N SER A 219 -3.47 10.95 14.22
CA SER A 219 -4.75 11.54 13.79
C SER A 219 -5.94 10.96 14.57
N PRO A 220 -5.98 11.11 15.90
CA PRO A 220 -7.03 10.50 16.73
C PRO A 220 -8.40 11.17 16.57
N GLU A 221 -8.43 12.42 16.06
CA GLU A 221 -9.63 13.25 16.07
C GLU A 221 -10.58 12.88 14.92
N ILE A 222 -11.86 12.82 15.25
CA ILE A 222 -12.97 12.74 14.28
C ILE A 222 -13.25 14.16 13.75
N THR A 223 -13.58 14.27 12.49
CA THR A 223 -13.93 15.56 11.87
C THR A 223 -15.42 15.60 11.58
N VAL A 224 -16.12 16.55 12.20
CA VAL A 224 -17.51 16.90 11.92
C VAL A 224 -17.51 18.01 10.87
N ILE A 225 -18.26 17.81 9.79
CA ILE A 225 -18.26 18.71 8.62
C ILE A 225 -19.69 19.15 8.34
N LEU A 226 -19.89 20.45 8.20
CA LEU A 226 -21.17 21.08 7.86
C LEU A 226 -20.94 22.28 6.94
N PRO A 227 -21.86 22.57 6.00
CA PRO A 227 -21.81 23.80 5.22
C PRO A 227 -21.82 25.05 6.12
N VAL A 228 -21.04 26.09 5.75
CA VAL A 228 -21.03 27.36 6.48
C VAL A 228 -22.43 27.95 6.64
N GLY A 229 -23.28 27.81 5.61
CA GLY A 229 -24.66 28.32 5.62
C GLY A 229 -25.55 27.76 6.72
N ASN A 230 -25.23 26.56 7.24
CA ASN A 230 -26.02 25.91 8.29
C ASN A 230 -25.85 26.54 9.68
N PHE A 231 -24.82 27.38 9.86
CA PHE A 231 -24.51 28.01 11.15
C PHE A 231 -25.16 29.39 11.36
N GLY A 232 -25.71 30.02 10.30
CA GLY A 232 -26.31 31.33 10.39
C GLY A 232 -25.35 32.38 10.98
N GLN A 233 -25.82 33.16 12.00
CA GLN A 233 -25.00 34.13 12.73
C GLN A 233 -24.21 33.55 13.90
N ASP A 234 -24.43 32.29 14.24
CA ASP A 234 -23.83 31.67 15.44
C ASP A 234 -22.39 31.18 15.24
N LEU A 235 -21.85 31.24 14.02
CA LEU A 235 -20.51 30.78 13.71
C LEU A 235 -19.42 31.49 14.51
N GLU A 236 -19.53 32.82 14.66
CA GLU A 236 -18.54 33.64 15.38
C GLU A 236 -18.48 33.32 16.88
N ASN A 237 -19.57 32.79 17.44
CA ASN A 237 -19.68 32.43 18.85
C ASN A 237 -19.58 30.94 19.13
N LEU A 238 -19.11 30.13 18.16
CA LEU A 238 -18.98 28.68 18.34
C LEU A 238 -17.82 28.39 19.30
N PRO A 239 -18.07 27.74 20.47
CA PRO A 239 -17.03 27.46 21.46
C PRO A 239 -16.19 26.22 21.10
N LEU A 240 -16.07 25.90 19.81
CA LEU A 240 -15.31 24.80 19.25
C LEU A 240 -14.26 25.33 18.29
N ALA A 241 -13.08 24.74 18.31
CA ALA A 241 -12.07 25.05 17.30
C ALA A 241 -12.53 24.48 15.94
N TYR A 242 -12.63 25.33 14.95
CA TYR A 242 -13.01 24.97 13.61
C TYR A 242 -12.12 25.61 12.56
N ARG A 243 -12.16 25.08 11.35
CA ARG A 243 -11.58 25.70 10.15
C ARG A 243 -12.61 25.74 9.03
N THR A 244 -12.51 26.75 8.18
CA THR A 244 -13.34 26.83 6.98
C THR A 244 -12.57 26.29 5.78
N VAL A 245 -13.12 25.30 5.11
CA VAL A 245 -12.51 24.63 3.95
C VAL A 245 -13.58 24.45 2.86
N ASN A 246 -13.36 25.03 1.70
CA ASN A 246 -14.27 24.87 0.53
C ASN A 246 -15.76 25.12 0.84
N GLY A 247 -16.05 26.15 1.64
CA GLY A 247 -17.44 26.49 2.02
C GLY A 247 -18.03 25.63 3.13
N ASN A 248 -17.26 24.73 3.72
CA ASN A 248 -17.65 23.90 4.87
C ASN A 248 -16.89 24.32 6.13
N ILE A 249 -17.53 24.13 7.27
CA ILE A 249 -16.92 24.18 8.60
C ILE A 249 -16.46 22.74 8.95
N GLU A 250 -15.20 22.58 9.27
CA GLU A 250 -14.63 21.35 9.80
C GLU A 250 -14.26 21.52 11.27
N ILE A 251 -14.91 20.75 12.14
CA ILE A 251 -14.69 20.73 13.59
C ILE A 251 -13.98 19.42 13.92
N LYS A 252 -12.79 19.51 14.51
CA LYS A 252 -12.08 18.33 15.01
C LYS A 252 -12.46 18.07 16.47
N THR A 253 -12.85 16.84 16.76
CA THR A 253 -13.27 16.44 18.12
C THR A 253 -12.87 15.01 18.44
N ASN A 254 -12.63 14.73 19.72
CA ASN A 254 -12.49 13.37 20.26
C ASN A 254 -13.83 12.84 20.82
N ASP A 255 -14.84 13.72 20.95
CA ASP A 255 -16.18 13.37 21.43
C ASP A 255 -17.23 13.96 20.50
N VAL A 256 -17.70 13.09 19.60
CA VAL A 256 -18.72 13.44 18.60
C VAL A 256 -20.04 13.76 19.26
N ASN A 257 -20.42 13.04 20.33
CA ASN A 257 -21.72 13.23 20.99
C ASN A 257 -21.79 14.65 21.59
N SER A 258 -20.80 15.03 22.39
CA SER A 258 -20.74 16.39 22.98
C SER A 258 -20.67 17.47 21.90
N CYS A 259 -19.99 17.22 20.77
CA CYS A 259 -19.97 18.14 19.65
C CYS A 259 -21.35 18.30 19.01
N LEU A 260 -22.05 17.21 18.75
CA LEU A 260 -23.40 17.24 18.15
C LEU A 260 -24.44 17.87 19.10
N ASP A 261 -24.39 17.54 20.40
CA ASP A 261 -25.27 18.13 21.42
C ASP A 261 -25.13 19.65 21.45
N LEU A 262 -23.88 20.15 21.34
CA LEU A 262 -23.63 21.58 21.30
C LEU A 262 -24.21 22.21 20.02
N LEU A 263 -24.02 21.60 18.86
CA LEU A 263 -24.56 22.09 17.59
C LEU A 263 -26.10 22.12 17.62
N ILE A 264 -26.75 21.08 18.16
CA ILE A 264 -28.19 21.01 18.32
C ILE A 264 -28.67 22.12 19.26
N SER A 265 -28.02 22.33 20.42
CA SER A 265 -28.38 23.36 21.38
C SER A 265 -28.30 24.78 20.80
N ARG A 266 -27.50 24.97 19.76
CA ARG A 266 -27.35 26.20 18.99
C ARG A 266 -28.24 26.31 17.77
N SER A 267 -29.15 25.34 17.60
CA SER A 267 -30.09 25.28 16.45
C SER A 267 -29.38 25.26 15.08
N VAL A 268 -28.16 24.69 15.02
CA VAL A 268 -27.45 24.49 13.76
C VAL A 268 -28.19 23.43 12.95
N ASP A 269 -28.41 23.69 11.67
CA ASP A 269 -29.02 22.70 10.77
C ASP A 269 -28.04 21.56 10.46
N LEU A 270 -28.40 20.34 10.86
CA LEU A 270 -27.58 19.14 10.66
C LEU A 270 -27.94 18.34 9.42
N SER A 271 -28.80 18.85 8.53
CA SER A 271 -29.30 18.10 7.35
C SER A 271 -28.18 17.60 6.43
N ASP A 272 -27.09 18.35 6.31
CA ASP A 272 -25.94 18.02 5.46
C ASP A 272 -24.72 17.59 6.28
N LEU A 273 -24.95 17.08 7.50
CA LEU A 273 -23.89 16.62 8.39
C LEU A 273 -23.10 15.47 7.79
N THR A 274 -21.80 15.61 7.77
CA THR A 274 -20.85 14.52 7.47
C THR A 274 -19.92 14.33 8.65
N VAL A 275 -19.79 13.09 9.11
CA VAL A 275 -18.81 12.71 10.14
C VAL A 275 -17.73 11.86 9.48
N ARG A 276 -16.51 12.40 9.46
CA ARG A 276 -15.35 11.72 8.89
C ARG A 276 -14.52 11.10 10.01
N SER A 277 -14.44 9.77 10.00
CA SER A 277 -13.58 9.03 10.93
C SER A 277 -12.09 9.27 10.61
N PRO A 278 -11.22 9.16 11.62
CA PRO A 278 -9.77 9.17 11.41
C PRO A 278 -9.33 8.09 10.41
N SER A 279 -8.38 8.41 9.55
CA SER A 279 -7.87 7.53 8.50
C SER A 279 -6.36 7.66 8.34
N LEU A 280 -5.74 6.70 7.63
CA LEU A 280 -4.32 6.81 7.26
C LEU A 280 -4.04 8.03 6.37
N GLU A 281 -5.01 8.49 5.59
CA GLU A 281 -4.88 9.73 4.82
C GLU A 281 -4.66 10.93 5.74
N SER A 282 -5.44 11.03 6.83
CA SER A 282 -5.27 12.07 7.84
C SER A 282 -3.90 11.98 8.54
N VAL A 283 -3.44 10.75 8.84
CA VAL A 283 -2.09 10.50 9.38
C VAL A 283 -1.03 11.03 8.43
N PHE A 284 -1.15 10.68 7.16
CA PHE A 284 -0.19 11.08 6.14
C PHE A 284 -0.11 12.60 5.99
N LEU A 285 -1.27 13.27 5.91
CA LEU A 285 -1.36 14.73 5.84
C LEU A 285 -0.72 15.42 7.06
N ASN A 286 -0.96 14.86 8.25
CA ASN A 286 -0.39 15.42 9.48
C ASN A 286 1.14 15.24 9.55
N LEU A 287 1.68 14.12 9.05
CA LEU A 287 3.12 13.84 9.09
C LEU A 287 3.92 14.55 7.99
N THR A 288 3.36 14.66 6.78
CA THR A 288 4.09 15.17 5.62
C THR A 288 3.75 16.61 5.26
N GLY A 289 2.62 17.12 5.77
CA GLY A 289 2.09 18.46 5.40
C GLY A 289 1.65 18.56 3.93
N ARG A 290 1.54 17.45 3.22
CA ARG A 290 1.25 17.37 1.79
C ARG A 290 0.03 16.52 1.52
N GLN A 291 -0.85 16.99 0.64
CA GLN A 291 -1.82 16.10 0.01
C GLN A 291 -1.08 15.15 -0.94
N LEU A 292 -1.53 13.89 -0.97
CA LEU A 292 -1.13 12.99 -2.03
C LEU A 292 -1.54 13.65 -3.36
N ARG A 293 -0.57 13.84 -4.23
CA ARG A 293 -0.87 14.24 -5.60
C ARG A 293 -1.15 12.96 -6.37
N ASP A 294 -2.36 12.89 -6.91
CA ASP A 294 -2.77 11.88 -7.89
C ASP A 294 -1.82 11.85 -9.09
#